data_8a3552435e54318287321e2dc00e26f2
#
_entry.id   8a3552435e54318287321e2dc00e26f2
#
_cell.length_a   1.000
_cell.length_b   1.000
_cell.length_c   1.000
_cell.angle_alpha   90.00
_cell.angle_beta   90.00
_cell.angle_gamma   90.00
#
_symmetry.space_group_name_H-M   'P 1'
#
loop_
_entity.id
_entity.type
_entity.pdbx_description
1 polymer ?
#
loop_
_entity_poly.entity_id
_entity_poly.type
_entity_poly.pdbx_seq_one_letter_code
_entity_poly.pdbx_strand_id
1 'polypeptide(L)'
;MFDNLKYPILNEDSKESVLRNAYLYACHKDIEVIKPGNVNINSPHHDTTASDYLLSSINSGSELFHQEYSLGDRILKAVIATRNETLTNTNLGIIMLCAPIIHALVEYKGSDLREAIIKTIDDATLDDTIKICKAINISSPGGLGDASKFDTKSLPNVKLREIMSYSAGYDRISYQYHNNFKDILDFILPNLDKNMVKYESTDISISITFLEILSKIPDS
;
A
#
# COMPACT_ATOMS: atom_id res chain seq x y z
N MET A 1 13.15 -20.87 -12.11
CA MET A 1 11.89 -20.44 -12.74
C MET A 1 11.61 -18.95 -12.54
N PHE A 2 12.22 -18.31 -11.53
CA PHE A 2 12.00 -16.89 -11.19
C PHE A 2 12.98 -15.91 -11.84
N ASP A 3 14.06 -16.38 -12.45
CA ASP A 3 15.08 -15.52 -13.11
C ASP A 3 14.55 -14.69 -14.30
N ASN A 4 13.33 -14.96 -14.77
CA ASN A 4 12.71 -14.27 -15.89
C ASN A 4 11.55 -13.33 -15.51
N LEU A 5 11.16 -13.26 -14.23
CA LEU A 5 10.15 -12.31 -13.73
C LEU A 5 10.83 -10.98 -13.39
N LYS A 6 11.37 -10.32 -14.41
CA LYS A 6 11.82 -8.93 -14.28
C LYS A 6 10.59 -8.03 -14.39
N TYR A 7 10.35 -7.22 -13.35
CA TYR A 7 9.39 -6.12 -13.50
C TYR A 7 9.90 -5.19 -14.62
N PRO A 8 8.99 -4.65 -15.45
CA PRO A 8 9.39 -3.77 -16.53
C PRO A 8 9.98 -2.48 -15.93
N ILE A 9 11.30 -2.30 -16.08
CA ILE A 9 11.95 -1.03 -15.77
C ILE A 9 11.54 -0.07 -16.89
N LEU A 10 10.79 0.97 -16.52
CA LEU A 10 10.47 2.06 -17.43
C LEU A 10 11.71 2.95 -17.59
N ASN A 11 11.84 3.57 -18.76
CA ASN A 11 12.89 4.54 -19.00
C ASN A 11 12.76 5.70 -17.97
N GLU A 12 13.85 6.08 -17.31
CA GLU A 12 13.84 7.06 -16.19
C GLU A 12 13.77 8.53 -16.65
N ASP A 13 13.20 8.78 -17.84
CA ASP A 13 13.13 10.12 -18.43
C ASP A 13 12.09 11.03 -17.76
N SER A 14 11.26 10.51 -16.85
CA SER A 14 10.26 11.28 -16.13
C SER A 14 10.22 10.95 -14.63
N LYS A 15 9.81 11.93 -13.81
CA LYS A 15 9.57 11.71 -12.37
C LYS A 15 8.56 10.58 -12.12
N GLU A 16 7.56 10.45 -12.96
CA GLU A 16 6.56 9.38 -12.88
C GLU A 16 7.19 8.01 -13.09
N SER A 17 8.05 7.86 -14.09
CA SER A 17 8.77 6.60 -14.35
C SER A 17 9.65 6.20 -13.15
N VAL A 18 10.36 7.15 -12.56
CA VAL A 18 11.18 6.93 -11.36
C VAL A 18 10.33 6.44 -10.18
N LEU A 19 9.21 7.12 -9.91
CA LEU A 19 8.31 6.75 -8.83
C LEU A 19 7.66 5.37 -9.07
N ARG A 20 7.26 5.09 -10.30
CA ARG A 20 6.70 3.77 -10.66
C ARG A 20 7.74 2.66 -10.52
N ASN A 21 8.96 2.89 -10.94
CA ASN A 21 10.06 1.95 -10.75
C ASN A 21 10.33 1.71 -9.26
N ALA A 22 10.30 2.75 -8.43
CA ALA A 22 10.45 2.62 -6.98
C ALA A 22 9.32 1.78 -6.34
N TYR A 23 8.08 1.98 -6.77
CA TYR A 23 6.94 1.16 -6.34
C TYR A 23 7.12 -0.32 -6.71
N LEU A 24 7.45 -0.60 -7.98
CA LEU A 24 7.68 -1.96 -8.46
C LEU A 24 8.86 -2.63 -7.74
N TYR A 25 9.93 -1.89 -7.50
CA TYR A 25 11.07 -2.35 -6.71
C TYR A 25 10.68 -2.68 -5.28
N ALA A 26 9.89 -1.83 -4.61
CA ALA A 26 9.43 -2.07 -3.25
C ALA A 26 8.55 -3.34 -3.16
N CYS A 27 7.61 -3.51 -4.10
CA CYS A 27 6.79 -4.71 -4.18
C CYS A 27 7.63 -5.98 -4.46
N HIS A 28 8.67 -5.87 -5.31
CA HIS A 28 9.59 -6.98 -5.54
C HIS A 28 10.36 -7.34 -4.28
N LYS A 29 10.88 -6.35 -3.55
CA LYS A 29 11.58 -6.56 -2.27
C LYS A 29 10.66 -7.13 -1.20
N ASP A 30 9.36 -6.84 -1.23
CA ASP A 30 8.41 -7.41 -0.29
C ASP A 30 8.33 -8.94 -0.38
N ILE A 31 8.43 -9.51 -1.58
CA ILE A 31 8.41 -10.97 -1.80
C ILE A 31 9.80 -11.62 -1.85
N GLU A 32 10.84 -10.86 -2.13
CA GLU A 32 12.22 -11.37 -2.19
C GLU A 32 12.82 -11.51 -0.79
N VAL A 33 12.59 -10.52 0.08
CA VAL A 33 13.17 -10.47 1.42
C VAL A 33 12.40 -11.37 2.38
N ILE A 34 13.16 -12.21 3.09
CA ILE A 34 12.57 -13.12 4.09
C ILE A 34 12.06 -12.32 5.29
N LYS A 35 10.77 -12.44 5.54
CA LYS A 35 10.07 -11.85 6.68
C LYS A 35 9.19 -12.94 7.33
N PRO A 36 9.28 -13.17 8.64
CA PRO A 36 8.46 -14.19 9.31
C PRO A 36 6.97 -13.96 9.07
N GLY A 37 6.27 -15.01 8.64
CA GLY A 37 4.82 -14.96 8.37
C GLY A 37 4.42 -14.43 6.98
N ASN A 38 5.32 -13.80 6.22
CA ASN A 38 5.01 -13.32 4.88
C ASN A 38 5.26 -14.36 3.78
N VAL A 39 4.45 -14.29 2.73
CA VAL A 39 4.75 -14.97 1.46
C VAL A 39 6.09 -14.47 0.93
N ASN A 40 6.92 -15.38 0.48
CA ASN A 40 8.15 -15.05 -0.21
C ASN A 40 8.43 -16.07 -1.33
N ILE A 41 9.47 -15.81 -2.13
CA ILE A 41 9.84 -16.65 -3.29
C ILE A 41 10.03 -18.12 -2.90
N ASN A 42 10.49 -18.40 -1.66
CA ASN A 42 10.78 -19.73 -1.18
C ASN A 42 9.66 -20.34 -0.30
N SER A 43 8.64 -19.56 0.05
CA SER A 43 7.58 -19.97 0.97
C SER A 43 6.22 -19.42 0.49
N PRO A 44 5.56 -20.11 -0.45
CA PRO A 44 4.20 -19.76 -0.86
C PRO A 44 3.19 -20.10 0.24
N HIS A 45 2.07 -19.38 0.27
CA HIS A 45 0.89 -19.77 1.03
C HIS A 45 0.00 -20.74 0.24
N HIS A 46 -1.01 -21.33 0.90
CA HIS A 46 -1.89 -22.31 0.25
C HIS A 46 -2.60 -21.78 -1.00
N ASP A 47 -2.94 -20.47 -1.02
CA ASP A 47 -3.77 -19.84 -2.06
C ASP A 47 -3.04 -18.76 -2.85
N THR A 48 -1.77 -18.45 -2.55
CA THR A 48 -1.03 -17.36 -3.19
C THR A 48 0.44 -17.70 -3.39
N THR A 49 0.98 -17.27 -4.52
CA THR A 49 2.38 -17.45 -4.89
C THR A 49 3.08 -16.10 -5.05
N ALA A 50 4.41 -16.08 -5.04
CA ALA A 50 5.20 -14.88 -5.34
C ALA A 50 4.85 -14.29 -6.72
N SER A 51 4.49 -15.14 -7.70
CA SER A 51 4.07 -14.69 -9.03
C SER A 51 2.79 -13.86 -8.97
N ASP A 52 1.83 -14.23 -8.12
CA ASP A 52 0.57 -13.48 -7.97
C ASP A 52 0.83 -12.08 -7.43
N TYR A 53 1.76 -11.95 -6.48
CA TYR A 53 2.17 -10.63 -5.95
C TYR A 53 2.89 -9.77 -6.99
N LEU A 54 3.76 -10.36 -7.83
CA LEU A 54 4.44 -9.65 -8.91
C LEU A 54 3.46 -9.16 -9.98
N LEU A 55 2.56 -10.02 -10.44
CA LEU A 55 1.50 -9.64 -11.37
C LEU A 55 0.62 -8.55 -10.81
N SER A 56 0.23 -8.67 -9.53
CA SER A 56 -0.55 -7.66 -8.83
C SER A 56 0.17 -6.31 -8.78
N SER A 57 1.48 -6.28 -8.54
CA SER A 57 2.25 -5.04 -8.50
C SER A 57 2.33 -4.36 -9.85
N ILE A 58 2.53 -5.12 -10.94
CA ILE A 58 2.59 -4.60 -12.31
C ILE A 58 1.24 -3.97 -12.69
N ASN A 59 0.15 -4.68 -12.45
CA ASN A 59 -1.19 -4.25 -12.83
C ASN A 59 -1.67 -3.06 -11.98
N SER A 60 -1.50 -3.12 -10.66
CA SER A 60 -1.83 -1.98 -9.78
C SER A 60 -0.96 -0.76 -10.06
N GLY A 61 0.33 -0.96 -10.39
CA GLY A 61 1.26 0.13 -10.71
C GLY A 61 0.84 0.92 -11.94
N SER A 62 0.20 0.32 -12.95
CA SER A 62 -0.31 1.08 -14.10
C SER A 62 -1.41 2.06 -13.71
N GLU A 63 -2.28 1.68 -12.78
CA GLU A 63 -3.41 2.50 -12.35
C GLU A 63 -3.02 3.52 -11.27
N LEU A 64 -2.12 3.15 -10.35
CA LEU A 64 -1.68 4.04 -9.28
C LEU A 64 -1.00 5.31 -9.77
N PHE A 65 -0.34 5.28 -10.93
CA PHE A 65 0.41 6.43 -11.48
C PHE A 65 -0.34 7.21 -12.56
N HIS A 66 -1.62 6.90 -12.82
CA HIS A 66 -2.39 7.66 -13.81
C HIS A 66 -2.60 9.11 -13.35
N GLN A 67 -2.23 10.07 -14.20
CA GLN A 67 -2.14 11.50 -13.81
C GLN A 67 -3.49 12.12 -13.43
N GLU A 68 -4.58 11.72 -14.06
CA GLU A 68 -5.91 12.35 -13.88
C GLU A 68 -6.75 11.70 -12.78
N TYR A 69 -6.23 10.68 -12.07
CA TYR A 69 -7.03 9.96 -11.09
C TYR A 69 -7.04 10.66 -9.73
N SER A 70 -8.24 10.79 -9.17
CA SER A 70 -8.42 11.10 -7.76
C SER A 70 -7.84 9.99 -6.88
N LEU A 71 -7.72 10.21 -5.58
CA LEU A 71 -7.26 9.18 -4.64
C LEU A 71 -8.12 7.92 -4.70
N GLY A 72 -9.45 8.10 -4.73
CA GLY A 72 -10.40 6.99 -4.82
C GLY A 72 -10.32 6.23 -6.14
N ASP A 73 -10.10 6.93 -7.27
CA ASP A 73 -9.91 6.29 -8.57
C ASP A 73 -8.63 5.46 -8.61
N ARG A 74 -7.50 6.00 -8.10
CA ARG A 74 -6.24 5.27 -8.01
C ARG A 74 -6.40 3.95 -7.28
N ILE A 75 -7.02 3.98 -6.10
CA ILE A 75 -7.21 2.79 -5.27
C ILE A 75 -8.18 1.80 -5.94
N LEU A 76 -9.35 2.27 -6.37
CA LEU A 76 -10.37 1.38 -6.93
C LEU A 76 -9.88 0.69 -8.21
N LYS A 77 -9.28 1.45 -9.13
CA LYS A 77 -8.81 0.90 -10.40
C LYS A 77 -7.61 -0.01 -10.22
N ALA A 78 -6.68 0.31 -9.32
CA ALA A 78 -5.58 -0.58 -8.97
C ALA A 78 -6.06 -1.93 -8.41
N VAL A 79 -7.06 -1.90 -7.53
CA VAL A 79 -7.69 -3.13 -7.00
C VAL A 79 -8.39 -3.92 -8.10
N ILE A 80 -9.16 -3.27 -8.97
CA ILE A 80 -9.83 -3.95 -10.10
C ILE A 80 -8.79 -4.58 -11.02
N ALA A 81 -7.74 -3.85 -11.40
CA ALA A 81 -6.68 -4.36 -12.25
C ALA A 81 -5.97 -5.59 -11.64
N THR A 82 -5.72 -5.58 -10.33
CA THR A 82 -5.20 -6.74 -9.61
C THR A 82 -6.18 -7.93 -9.67
N ARG A 83 -7.45 -7.70 -9.34
CA ARG A 83 -8.46 -8.78 -9.27
C ARG A 83 -8.78 -9.42 -10.62
N ASN A 84 -8.56 -8.73 -11.72
CA ASN A 84 -8.71 -9.30 -13.06
C ASN A 84 -7.63 -10.34 -13.39
N GLU A 85 -6.47 -10.25 -12.76
CA GLU A 85 -5.32 -11.13 -13.00
C GLU A 85 -5.14 -12.19 -11.91
N THR A 86 -5.55 -11.88 -10.67
CA THR A 86 -5.43 -12.79 -9.53
C THR A 86 -6.78 -13.03 -8.87
N LEU A 87 -7.08 -14.28 -8.56
CA LEU A 87 -8.35 -14.65 -7.92
C LEU A 87 -8.41 -14.27 -6.42
N THR A 88 -7.26 -13.99 -5.82
CA THR A 88 -7.10 -13.72 -4.38
C THR A 88 -6.70 -12.27 -4.11
N ASN A 89 -6.93 -11.81 -2.89
CA ASN A 89 -6.41 -10.52 -2.44
C ASN A 89 -4.91 -10.65 -2.11
N THR A 90 -4.07 -10.05 -2.94
CA THR A 90 -2.61 -10.11 -2.79
C THR A 90 -1.99 -8.81 -2.31
N ASN A 91 -2.61 -7.64 -2.61
CA ASN A 91 -1.92 -6.37 -2.42
C ASN A 91 -2.82 -5.19 -1.99
N LEU A 92 -4.03 -5.43 -1.45
CA LEU A 92 -4.90 -4.35 -0.99
C LEU A 92 -4.17 -3.42 0.00
N GLY A 93 -3.48 -3.98 1.00
CA GLY A 93 -2.72 -3.22 1.99
C GLY A 93 -1.64 -2.34 1.34
N ILE A 94 -0.90 -2.88 0.38
CA ILE A 94 0.12 -2.15 -0.38
C ILE A 94 -0.53 -1.00 -1.17
N ILE A 95 -1.61 -1.27 -1.89
CA ILE A 95 -2.35 -0.24 -2.64
C ILE A 95 -2.85 0.86 -1.71
N MET A 96 -3.49 0.49 -0.59
CA MET A 96 -4.03 1.44 0.37
C MET A 96 -2.95 2.33 0.99
N LEU A 97 -1.78 1.81 1.31
CA LEU A 97 -0.69 2.60 1.89
C LEU A 97 0.10 3.39 0.85
N CYS A 98 0.31 2.86 -0.34
CA CYS A 98 1.09 3.55 -1.37
C CYS A 98 0.31 4.63 -2.11
N ALA A 99 -1.01 4.46 -2.33
CA ALA A 99 -1.81 5.40 -3.11
C ALA A 99 -1.80 6.84 -2.57
N PRO A 100 -1.96 7.11 -1.25
CA PRO A 100 -1.87 8.46 -0.72
C PRO A 100 -0.48 9.07 -0.87
N ILE A 101 0.58 8.28 -0.72
CA ILE A 101 1.97 8.72 -0.90
C ILE A 101 2.21 9.10 -2.37
N ILE A 102 1.80 8.23 -3.29
CA ILE A 102 1.92 8.47 -4.74
C ILE A 102 1.11 9.72 -5.13
N HIS A 103 -0.13 9.82 -4.69
CA HIS A 103 -0.99 10.98 -4.97
C HIS A 103 -0.34 12.28 -4.44
N ALA A 104 0.17 12.26 -3.22
CA ALA A 104 0.88 13.40 -2.63
C ALA A 104 2.10 13.82 -3.47
N LEU A 105 2.91 12.87 -3.91
CA LEU A 105 4.12 13.13 -4.71
C LEU A 105 3.82 13.62 -6.13
N VAL A 106 2.68 13.24 -6.70
CA VAL A 106 2.25 13.64 -8.05
C VAL A 106 1.59 15.02 -8.01
N GLU A 107 0.65 15.25 -7.09
CA GLU A 107 -0.20 16.44 -7.06
C GLU A 107 0.45 17.63 -6.32
N TYR A 108 1.13 17.38 -5.20
CA TYR A 108 1.66 18.44 -4.34
C TYR A 108 3.18 18.58 -4.47
N LYS A 109 3.64 18.86 -5.70
CA LYS A 109 5.06 19.00 -6.05
C LYS A 109 5.74 20.10 -5.21
N GLY A 110 6.85 19.75 -4.55
CA GLY A 110 7.65 20.71 -3.76
C GLY A 110 7.17 20.92 -2.32
N SER A 111 6.06 20.32 -1.90
CA SER A 111 5.62 20.33 -0.52
C SER A 111 6.40 19.31 0.34
N ASP A 112 6.39 19.53 1.65
CA ASP A 112 6.80 18.47 2.59
C ASP A 112 5.92 17.23 2.42
N LEU A 113 6.53 16.05 2.44
CA LEU A 113 5.80 14.81 2.15
C LEU A 113 4.67 14.55 3.14
N ARG A 114 4.90 14.84 4.43
CA ARG A 114 3.87 14.66 5.47
C ARG A 114 2.68 15.59 5.23
N GLU A 115 2.96 16.88 4.98
CA GLU A 115 1.92 17.86 4.70
C GLU A 115 1.12 17.48 3.45
N ALA A 116 1.81 17.01 2.41
CA ALA A 116 1.18 16.57 1.17
C ALA A 116 0.28 15.33 1.39
N ILE A 117 0.70 14.36 2.20
CA ILE A 117 -0.13 13.18 2.56
C ILE A 117 -1.34 13.60 3.38
N ILE A 118 -1.16 14.46 4.38
CA ILE A 118 -2.28 15.00 5.19
C ILE A 118 -3.30 15.67 4.27
N LYS A 119 -2.82 16.54 3.38
CA LYS A 119 -3.67 17.23 2.42
C LYS A 119 -4.39 16.28 1.48
N THR A 120 -3.71 15.25 0.98
CA THR A 120 -4.32 14.20 0.14
C THR A 120 -5.51 13.54 0.83
N ILE A 121 -5.38 13.21 2.12
CA ILE A 121 -6.45 12.54 2.89
C ILE A 121 -7.58 13.51 3.23
N ASP A 122 -7.27 14.76 3.57
CA ASP A 122 -8.26 15.77 3.97
C ASP A 122 -9.05 16.33 2.78
N ASP A 123 -8.42 16.44 1.61
CA ASP A 123 -9.06 16.87 0.37
C ASP A 123 -9.87 15.74 -0.31
N ALA A 124 -9.70 14.48 0.15
CA ALA A 124 -10.47 13.36 -0.39
C ALA A 124 -11.98 13.63 -0.28
N THR A 125 -12.66 13.50 -1.42
CA THR A 125 -14.10 13.74 -1.56
C THR A 125 -14.92 12.59 -0.98
N LEU A 126 -16.23 12.80 -0.88
CA LEU A 126 -17.16 11.71 -0.56
C LEU A 126 -17.13 10.61 -1.64
N ASP A 127 -16.97 10.98 -2.91
CA ASP A 127 -16.85 10.04 -4.01
C ASP A 127 -15.58 9.18 -3.89
N ASP A 128 -14.46 9.79 -3.48
CA ASP A 128 -13.22 9.03 -3.17
C ASP A 128 -13.48 8.02 -2.04
N THR A 129 -14.16 8.43 -0.98
CA THR A 129 -14.50 7.53 0.13
C THR A 129 -15.33 6.35 -0.34
N ILE A 130 -16.35 6.61 -1.16
CA ILE A 130 -17.22 5.57 -1.76
C ILE A 130 -16.39 4.60 -2.62
N LYS A 131 -15.49 5.11 -3.45
CA LYS A 131 -14.61 4.30 -4.31
C LYS A 131 -13.65 3.44 -3.49
N ILE A 132 -13.08 3.97 -2.42
CA ILE A 132 -12.20 3.24 -1.50
C ILE A 132 -12.97 2.10 -0.82
N CYS A 133 -14.18 2.36 -0.31
CA CYS A 133 -15.02 1.31 0.26
C CYS A 133 -15.38 0.21 -0.77
N LYS A 134 -15.66 0.59 -2.01
CA LYS A 134 -15.86 -0.38 -3.11
C LYS A 134 -14.60 -1.22 -3.36
N ALA A 135 -13.43 -0.62 -3.35
CA ALA A 135 -12.15 -1.32 -3.52
C ALA A 135 -11.95 -2.37 -2.42
N ILE A 136 -12.18 -2.00 -1.15
CA ILE A 136 -12.09 -2.92 -0.01
C ILE A 136 -13.07 -4.09 -0.19
N ASN A 137 -14.31 -3.82 -0.57
CA ASN A 137 -15.32 -4.88 -0.81
C ASN A 137 -14.93 -5.82 -1.96
N ILE A 138 -14.41 -5.30 -3.06
CA ILE A 138 -13.94 -6.11 -4.20
C ILE A 138 -12.78 -7.01 -3.78
N SER A 139 -11.88 -6.53 -2.95
CA SER A 139 -10.74 -7.31 -2.46
C SER A 139 -11.14 -8.42 -1.50
N SER A 140 -12.30 -8.32 -0.86
CA SER A 140 -12.80 -9.28 0.13
C SER A 140 -11.69 -9.72 1.12
N PRO A 141 -11.00 -8.79 1.80
CA PRO A 141 -9.93 -9.14 2.70
C PRO A 141 -10.46 -10.01 3.86
N GLY A 142 -9.62 -10.93 4.35
CA GLY A 142 -9.91 -11.66 5.57
C GLY A 142 -10.08 -10.69 6.74
N GLY A 143 -11.00 -10.97 7.67
CA GLY A 143 -11.20 -10.14 8.85
C GLY A 143 -12.18 -8.96 8.68
N LEU A 144 -12.84 -8.81 7.53
CA LEU A 144 -14.00 -7.94 7.41
C LEU A 144 -15.13 -8.52 8.28
N GLY A 145 -15.15 -8.13 9.57
CA GLY A 145 -16.26 -8.40 10.47
C GLY A 145 -17.51 -7.59 10.10
N ASP A 146 -18.67 -7.95 10.65
CA ASP A 146 -19.88 -7.12 10.59
C ASP A 146 -19.69 -5.90 11.52
N ALA A 147 -19.06 -4.84 11.00
CA ALA A 147 -18.91 -3.60 11.72
C ALA A 147 -20.25 -2.87 11.79
N SER A 148 -20.81 -2.75 12.97
CA SER A 148 -22.20 -2.32 13.24
C SER A 148 -22.51 -0.85 12.89
N LYS A 149 -21.54 -0.04 12.47
CA LYS A 149 -21.77 1.39 12.25
C LYS A 149 -21.39 1.93 10.86
N PHE A 150 -20.38 1.38 10.19
CA PHE A 150 -20.01 1.72 8.81
C PHE A 150 -19.53 0.46 8.11
N ASP A 151 -20.48 -0.38 7.71
CA ASP A 151 -20.18 -1.49 6.83
C ASP A 151 -19.78 -0.92 5.46
N THR A 152 -18.63 -1.32 4.94
CA THR A 152 -18.20 -1.00 3.57
C THR A 152 -19.21 -1.45 2.51
N LYS A 153 -20.17 -2.30 2.88
CA LYS A 153 -21.30 -2.72 2.03
C LYS A 153 -22.38 -1.64 1.87
N SER A 154 -22.49 -0.68 2.81
CA SER A 154 -23.34 0.50 2.68
C SER A 154 -22.53 1.66 2.10
N LEU A 155 -23.15 2.52 1.28
CA LEU A 155 -22.48 3.70 0.76
C LEU A 155 -22.20 4.67 1.91
N PRO A 156 -20.94 5.03 2.19
CA PRO A 156 -20.59 5.94 3.25
C PRO A 156 -21.11 7.35 2.94
N ASN A 157 -21.54 8.05 3.98
CA ASN A 157 -21.93 9.45 3.91
C ASN A 157 -21.03 10.32 4.80
N VAL A 158 -19.77 9.95 4.89
CA VAL A 158 -18.75 10.63 5.71
C VAL A 158 -17.43 10.69 4.94
N LYS A 159 -16.59 11.66 5.28
CA LYS A 159 -15.27 11.82 4.67
C LYS A 159 -14.34 10.67 5.02
N LEU A 160 -13.31 10.49 4.18
CA LEU A 160 -12.32 9.41 4.29
C LEU A 160 -11.69 9.32 5.69
N ARG A 161 -11.17 10.42 6.23
CA ARG A 161 -10.55 10.42 7.57
C ARG A 161 -11.52 10.00 8.67
N GLU A 162 -12.78 10.39 8.56
CA GLU A 162 -13.80 10.04 9.54
C GLU A 162 -14.11 8.54 9.50
N ILE A 163 -14.33 7.95 8.31
CA ILE A 163 -14.60 6.51 8.22
C ILE A 163 -13.41 5.68 8.72
N MET A 164 -12.17 6.10 8.41
CA MET A 164 -10.96 5.42 8.89
C MET A 164 -10.80 5.52 10.41
N SER A 165 -11.30 6.58 11.05
CA SER A 165 -11.23 6.73 12.51
C SER A 165 -11.96 5.63 13.27
N TYR A 166 -13.02 5.07 12.71
CA TYR A 166 -13.82 4.02 13.37
C TYR A 166 -13.07 2.68 13.49
N SER A 167 -12.19 2.37 12.57
CA SER A 167 -11.40 1.13 12.57
C SER A 167 -9.95 1.33 13.03
N ALA A 168 -9.50 2.57 13.23
CA ALA A 168 -8.12 2.89 13.58
C ALA A 168 -7.62 2.23 14.88
N GLY A 169 -8.54 1.79 15.76
CA GLY A 169 -8.19 1.11 17.00
C GLY A 169 -7.76 -0.34 16.84
N TYR A 170 -8.10 -0.98 15.72
CA TYR A 170 -7.82 -2.39 15.47
C TYR A 170 -7.30 -2.69 14.06
N ASP A 171 -7.41 -1.78 13.11
CA ASP A 171 -6.86 -1.88 11.74
C ASP A 171 -5.72 -0.88 11.56
N ARG A 172 -4.52 -1.39 11.28
CA ARG A 172 -3.32 -0.55 11.16
C ARG A 172 -3.30 0.28 9.88
N ILE A 173 -3.97 -0.11 8.82
CA ILE A 173 -4.13 0.72 7.61
C ILE A 173 -5.00 1.94 7.93
N SER A 174 -6.16 1.72 8.52
CA SER A 174 -7.04 2.80 8.97
C SER A 174 -6.36 3.72 9.99
N TYR A 175 -5.52 3.16 10.87
CA TYR A 175 -4.69 3.93 11.79
C TYR A 175 -3.78 4.91 11.05
N GLN A 176 -3.09 4.49 9.96
CA GLN A 176 -2.23 5.39 9.19
C GLN A 176 -3.04 6.57 8.62
N TYR A 177 -4.18 6.31 7.99
CA TYR A 177 -5.05 7.35 7.45
C TYR A 177 -5.54 8.34 8.52
N HIS A 178 -5.95 7.82 9.68
CA HIS A 178 -6.43 8.66 10.78
C HIS A 178 -5.30 9.46 11.44
N ASN A 179 -4.12 8.86 11.61
CA ASN A 179 -2.98 9.42 12.35
C ASN A 179 -1.86 9.96 11.44
N ASN A 180 -2.18 10.40 10.22
CA ASN A 180 -1.25 11.10 9.34
C ASN A 180 0.01 10.28 8.99
N PHE A 181 -0.16 8.98 8.75
CA PHE A 181 0.93 8.05 8.42
C PHE A 181 2.03 7.99 9.47
N LYS A 182 1.65 8.18 10.73
CA LYS A 182 2.59 8.34 11.85
C LYS A 182 3.56 7.18 12.00
N ASP A 183 3.09 5.92 11.95
CA ASP A 183 4.01 4.79 12.11
C ASP A 183 5.03 4.74 10.98
N ILE A 184 4.57 4.99 9.74
CA ILE A 184 5.44 4.96 8.57
C ILE A 184 6.48 6.07 8.64
N LEU A 185 6.05 7.31 8.90
CA LEU A 185 6.91 8.49 8.81
C LEU A 185 7.80 8.70 10.06
N ASP A 186 7.30 8.35 11.25
CA ASP A 186 8.00 8.63 12.51
C ASP A 186 8.77 7.43 13.07
N PHE A 187 8.42 6.21 12.64
CA PHE A 187 9.05 5.00 13.17
C PHE A 187 9.67 4.14 12.06
N ILE A 188 8.88 3.71 11.06
CA ILE A 188 9.36 2.73 10.06
C ILE A 188 10.46 3.31 9.20
N LEU A 189 10.23 4.46 8.58
CA LEU A 189 11.20 5.09 7.68
C LEU A 189 12.51 5.45 8.39
N PRO A 190 12.51 6.14 9.55
CA PRO A 190 13.77 6.42 10.28
C PRO A 190 14.52 5.17 10.72
N ASN A 191 13.83 4.07 11.10
CA ASN A 191 14.51 2.82 11.45
C ASN A 191 15.08 2.13 10.21
N LEU A 192 14.37 2.14 9.08
CA LEU A 192 14.90 1.61 7.82
C LEU A 192 16.18 2.35 7.41
N ASP A 193 16.18 3.68 7.42
CA ASP A 193 17.36 4.49 7.09
C ASP A 193 18.54 4.16 8.00
N LYS A 194 18.31 4.09 9.32
CA LYS A 194 19.32 3.69 10.29
C LYS A 194 19.86 2.27 10.01
N ASN A 195 19.00 1.32 9.69
CA ASN A 195 19.39 -0.05 9.42
C ASN A 195 20.13 -0.16 8.08
N MET A 196 19.74 0.64 7.05
CA MET A 196 20.47 0.72 5.78
C MET A 196 21.93 1.16 5.99
N VAL A 197 22.17 2.17 6.82
CA VAL A 197 23.53 2.63 7.17
C VAL A 197 24.28 1.58 7.97
N LYS A 198 23.60 0.91 8.92
CA LYS A 198 24.24 -0.03 9.85
C LYS A 198 24.65 -1.35 9.19
N TYR A 199 23.83 -1.89 8.32
CA TYR A 199 24.01 -3.24 7.76
C TYR A 199 24.54 -3.23 6.33
N GLU A 200 24.56 -2.08 5.65
CA GLU A 200 25.04 -1.92 4.27
C GLU A 200 24.41 -2.95 3.28
N SER A 201 23.23 -3.45 3.64
CA SER A 201 22.46 -4.45 2.88
C SER A 201 21.00 -4.13 2.95
N THR A 202 20.38 -3.92 1.80
CA THR A 202 18.93 -3.63 1.69
C THR A 202 18.09 -4.76 2.30
N ASP A 203 18.39 -6.00 1.98
CA ASP A 203 17.60 -7.15 2.41
C ASP A 203 17.66 -7.36 3.93
N ILE A 204 18.86 -7.26 4.51
CA ILE A 204 19.04 -7.33 5.97
C ILE A 204 18.32 -6.17 6.65
N SER A 205 18.46 -4.97 6.11
CA SER A 205 17.82 -3.77 6.66
C SER A 205 16.30 -3.87 6.67
N ILE A 206 15.70 -4.36 5.59
CA ILE A 206 14.25 -4.60 5.50
C ILE A 206 13.83 -5.67 6.51
N SER A 207 14.54 -6.82 6.60
CA SER A 207 14.21 -7.89 7.54
C SER A 207 14.27 -7.42 9.00
N ILE A 208 15.32 -6.69 9.38
CA ILE A 208 15.47 -6.15 10.73
C ILE A 208 14.41 -5.11 11.04
N THR A 209 14.16 -4.18 10.12
CA THR A 209 13.10 -3.18 10.29
C THR A 209 11.73 -3.84 10.46
N PHE A 210 11.43 -4.89 9.69
CA PHE A 210 10.19 -5.66 9.84
C PHE A 210 10.06 -6.28 11.24
N LEU A 211 11.14 -6.88 11.78
CA LEU A 211 11.15 -7.41 13.15
C LEU A 211 11.00 -6.31 14.21
N GLU A 212 11.58 -5.14 14.00
CA GLU A 212 11.39 -3.98 14.88
C GLU A 212 9.94 -3.50 14.86
N ILE A 213 9.28 -3.51 13.69
CA ILE A 213 7.85 -3.19 13.57
C ILE A 213 7.03 -4.18 14.40
N LEU A 214 7.20 -5.49 14.18
CA LEU A 214 6.47 -6.53 14.92
C LEU A 214 6.67 -6.44 16.44
N SER A 215 7.84 -5.98 16.88
CA SER A 215 8.14 -5.82 18.31
C SER A 215 7.47 -4.62 18.99
N LYS A 216 7.02 -3.64 18.22
CA LYS A 216 6.54 -2.33 18.72
C LYS A 216 5.11 -2.01 18.33
N ILE A 217 4.69 -2.47 17.16
CA ILE A 217 3.39 -2.17 16.57
C ILE A 217 2.61 -3.47 16.54
N PRO A 218 1.48 -3.59 17.25
CA PRO A 218 0.64 -4.78 17.18
C PRO A 218 0.20 -5.04 15.74
N ASP A 219 0.24 -6.29 15.32
CA ASP A 219 -0.38 -6.73 14.08
C ASP A 219 -1.90 -6.70 14.20
N SER A 220 -2.61 -6.44 13.11
CA SER A 220 -4.07 -6.24 13.06
C SER A 220 -4.81 -7.41 12.41
#